data_429aa3d9397dc6de279919dd9dd71262
#
_entry.id   429aa3d9397dc6de279919dd9dd71262
#
_cell.length_a   1.000
_cell.length_b   1.000
_cell.length_c   1.000
_cell.angle_alpha   90.00
_cell.angle_beta   90.00
_cell.angle_gamma   90.00
#
_symmetry.space_group_name_H-M   'P 1'
#
loop_
_entity.id
_entity.type
_entity.pdbx_description
1 polymer ?
#
loop_
_entity_poly.entity_id
_entity_poly.type
_entity_poly.pdbx_seq_one_letter_code
_entity_poly.pdbx_strand_id
1 'polypeptide(L)'
;DTSTGSASVDWHATAVTLTITPSATSSKILVSFDGQVYVQNTSGDAGIALKISRTIGSTTTSPDALHTKSAANYSAHYTQQTYGQFAFRAPLSGLDSPNTTSEITYKLYFIPYNVNGAGINSMNGRSTLTLMEIDGS
;
A
#
# COMPACT_ATOMS: atom_id res chain seq x y z
N ASP A 1 -8.12 -7.92 5.57
CA ASP A 1 -7.88 -8.74 4.40
C ASP A 1 -8.94 -8.49 3.34
N THR A 2 -8.54 -7.89 2.26
CA THR A 2 -9.45 -7.55 1.17
C THR A 2 -8.98 -8.27 -0.09
N SER A 3 -9.84 -9.09 -0.68
CA SER A 3 -9.58 -9.72 -1.96
C SER A 3 -10.62 -9.28 -2.98
N THR A 4 -10.22 -9.11 -4.22
CA THR A 4 -11.11 -8.78 -5.33
C THR A 4 -10.95 -9.77 -6.45
N GLY A 5 -12.05 -10.11 -7.10
CA GLY A 5 -12.04 -10.83 -8.37
C GLY A 5 -12.02 -9.82 -9.52
N SER A 6 -11.24 -10.08 -10.54
CA SER A 6 -11.05 -9.29 -11.76
C SER A 6 -10.11 -8.08 -11.64
N ALA A 7 -9.56 -7.67 -12.78
CA ALA A 7 -8.79 -6.45 -12.90
C ALA A 7 -9.67 -5.23 -12.61
N SER A 8 -9.22 -4.39 -11.70
CA SER A 8 -9.89 -3.14 -11.34
C SER A 8 -9.02 -1.96 -11.74
N VAL A 9 -9.66 -0.88 -12.15
CA VAL A 9 -8.99 0.41 -12.37
C VAL A 9 -8.92 1.24 -11.09
N ASP A 10 -9.59 0.81 -10.03
CA ASP A 10 -9.72 1.54 -8.77
C ASP A 10 -8.83 0.97 -7.66
N TRP A 11 -8.45 1.84 -6.75
CA TRP A 11 -7.71 1.49 -5.55
C TRP A 11 -8.64 0.90 -4.50
N HIS A 12 -8.30 -0.29 -4.01
CA HIS A 12 -9.03 -0.99 -2.95
C HIS A 12 -8.42 -0.68 -1.59
N ALA A 13 -9.26 -0.21 -0.67
CA ALA A 13 -8.86 0.01 0.71
C ALA A 13 -8.68 -1.31 1.45
N THR A 14 -7.66 -1.38 2.31
CA THR A 14 -7.43 -2.52 3.21
C THR A 14 -7.81 -2.17 4.65
N ALA A 15 -7.79 -3.16 5.53
CA ALA A 15 -7.89 -2.96 6.98
C ALA A 15 -6.56 -2.52 7.62
N VAL A 16 -5.46 -2.49 6.86
CA VAL A 16 -4.14 -2.10 7.37
C VAL A 16 -4.09 -0.58 7.51
N THR A 17 -4.17 -0.12 8.74
CA THR A 17 -4.17 1.31 9.08
C THR A 17 -3.46 1.54 10.42
N LEU A 18 -2.85 2.72 10.58
CA LEU A 18 -2.18 3.14 11.82
C LEU A 18 -2.19 4.67 11.91
N THR A 19 -2.21 5.19 13.13
CA THR A 19 -2.20 6.63 13.41
C THR A 19 -0.92 7.06 14.13
N ILE A 20 -0.54 8.33 13.93
CA ILE A 20 0.52 9.00 14.65
C ILE A 20 0.19 10.49 14.78
N THR A 21 0.59 11.11 15.89
CA THR A 21 0.50 12.56 16.09
C THR A 21 1.91 13.12 16.17
N PRO A 22 2.38 13.88 15.16
CA PRO A 22 3.72 14.44 15.18
C PRO A 22 3.91 15.47 16.31
N SER A 23 5.09 15.50 16.88
CA SER A 23 5.44 16.44 17.96
C SER A 23 5.72 17.85 17.46
N ALA A 24 6.13 18.01 16.19
CA ALA A 24 6.41 19.29 15.55
C ALA A 24 5.95 19.32 14.09
N THR A 25 5.66 20.50 13.56
CA THR A 25 5.30 20.68 12.14
C THR A 25 6.47 20.37 11.20
N SER A 26 7.72 20.46 11.67
CA SER A 26 8.92 20.10 10.93
C SER A 26 9.19 18.59 10.89
N SER A 27 8.53 17.82 11.76
CA SER A 27 8.72 16.36 11.86
C SER A 27 8.37 15.67 10.54
N LYS A 28 9.15 14.65 10.22
CA LYS A 28 8.90 13.73 9.12
C LYS A 28 8.45 12.38 9.66
N ILE A 29 7.66 11.67 8.90
CA ILE A 29 7.18 10.35 9.28
C ILE A 29 7.76 9.32 8.32
N LEU A 30 8.61 8.42 8.83
CA LEU A 30 8.96 7.21 8.11
C LEU A 30 7.78 6.25 8.19
N VAL A 31 7.22 5.94 7.04
CA VAL A 31 6.12 4.99 6.88
C VAL A 31 6.67 3.75 6.21
N SER A 32 6.55 2.59 6.84
CA SER A 32 7.05 1.33 6.30
C SER A 32 6.00 0.24 6.42
N PHE A 33 5.65 -0.34 5.30
CA PHE A 33 4.81 -1.53 5.19
C PHE A 33 5.67 -2.70 4.69
N ASP A 34 5.50 -3.86 5.32
CA ASP A 34 5.99 -5.14 4.83
C ASP A 34 4.92 -6.19 5.06
N GLY A 35 4.42 -6.79 4.00
CA GLY A 35 3.32 -7.73 4.11
C GLY A 35 3.20 -8.70 2.95
N GLN A 36 2.44 -9.75 3.18
CA GLN A 36 2.09 -10.68 2.13
C GLN A 36 1.05 -10.05 1.22
N VAL A 37 1.33 -10.06 -0.07
CA VAL A 37 0.35 -9.82 -1.14
C VAL A 37 0.08 -11.13 -1.87
N TYR A 38 -1.11 -11.20 -2.46
CA TYR A 38 -1.59 -12.34 -3.20
C TYR A 38 -2.18 -11.89 -4.52
N VAL A 39 -1.85 -12.61 -5.57
CA VAL A 39 -2.48 -12.47 -6.89
C VAL A 39 -2.83 -13.84 -7.44
N GLN A 40 -3.96 -13.92 -8.12
CA GLN A 40 -4.41 -15.11 -8.85
C GLN A 40 -4.73 -14.73 -10.28
N ASN A 41 -4.23 -15.52 -11.21
CA ASN A 41 -4.49 -15.34 -12.62
C ASN A 41 -4.69 -16.69 -13.31
N THR A 42 -5.56 -16.71 -14.34
CA THR A 42 -5.80 -17.90 -15.19
C THR A 42 -5.15 -17.78 -16.55
N SER A 43 -4.69 -16.60 -16.96
CA SER A 43 -4.03 -16.39 -18.25
C SER A 43 -3.23 -15.10 -18.28
N GLY A 44 -2.00 -15.16 -18.77
CA GLY A 44 -1.14 -14.01 -18.98
C GLY A 44 -0.49 -13.47 -17.71
N ASP A 45 -0.07 -12.23 -17.77
CA ASP A 45 0.64 -11.54 -16.71
C ASP A 45 -0.30 -11.08 -15.60
N ALA A 46 0.18 -11.09 -14.38
CA ALA A 46 -0.54 -10.58 -13.22
C ALA A 46 0.31 -9.62 -12.40
N GLY A 47 -0.32 -8.69 -11.72
CA GLY A 47 0.40 -7.76 -10.87
C GLY A 47 -0.46 -7.10 -9.80
N ILE A 48 0.22 -6.43 -8.89
CA ILE A 48 -0.39 -5.64 -7.82
C ILE A 48 0.50 -4.43 -7.53
N ALA A 49 -0.11 -3.27 -7.37
CA ALA A 49 0.57 -2.09 -6.86
C ALA A 49 0.00 -1.71 -5.49
N LEU A 50 0.84 -1.10 -4.68
CA LEU A 50 0.51 -0.63 -3.34
C LEU A 50 0.63 0.88 -3.27
N LYS A 51 -0.19 1.50 -2.43
CA LYS A 51 0.00 2.87 -1.95
C LYS A 51 -0.43 2.99 -0.50
N ILE A 52 0.16 3.94 0.21
CA ILE A 52 -0.31 4.36 1.53
C ILE A 52 -0.80 5.80 1.41
N SER A 53 -2.06 6.01 1.73
CA SER A 53 -2.66 7.34 1.79
C SER A 53 -2.59 7.89 3.21
N ARG A 54 -2.45 9.20 3.31
CA ARG A 54 -2.46 9.98 4.55
C ARG A 54 -3.76 10.74 4.66
N THR A 55 -4.43 10.67 5.81
CA THR A 55 -5.62 11.46 6.15
C THR A 55 -5.33 12.35 7.35
N ILE A 56 -5.59 13.65 7.23
CA ILE A 56 -5.52 14.65 8.29
C ILE A 56 -6.87 15.35 8.35
N GLY A 57 -7.60 15.20 9.47
CA GLY A 57 -8.99 15.64 9.56
C GLY A 57 -9.86 14.97 8.50
N SER A 58 -10.46 15.73 7.59
CA SER A 58 -11.27 15.21 6.47
C SER A 58 -10.50 15.08 5.15
N THR A 59 -9.24 15.50 5.10
CA THR A 59 -8.46 15.55 3.86
C THR A 59 -7.58 14.32 3.71
N THR A 60 -7.78 13.58 2.61
CA THR A 60 -6.95 12.42 2.25
C THR A 60 -6.05 12.77 1.06
N THR A 61 -4.76 12.49 1.21
CA THR A 61 -3.74 12.64 0.16
C THR A 61 -2.94 11.35 0.02
N SER A 62 -2.28 11.19 -1.12
CA SER A 62 -1.42 10.03 -1.38
C SER A 62 -0.02 10.56 -1.72
N PRO A 63 0.91 10.61 -0.76
CA PRO A 63 2.27 11.07 -1.00
C PRO A 63 2.98 10.19 -2.03
N ASP A 64 3.69 10.80 -2.98
CA ASP A 64 4.37 10.06 -4.06
C ASP A 64 5.42 9.08 -3.54
N ALA A 65 6.10 9.42 -2.43
CA ALA A 65 7.06 8.54 -1.77
C ALA A 65 6.43 7.25 -1.22
N LEU A 66 5.10 7.20 -1.09
CA LEU A 66 4.32 6.08 -0.55
C LEU A 66 3.51 5.34 -1.62
N HIS A 67 3.99 5.34 -2.85
CA HIS A 67 3.42 4.63 -3.99
C HIS A 67 4.43 3.67 -4.60
N THR A 68 3.97 2.49 -5.01
CA THR A 68 4.78 1.57 -5.84
C THR A 68 4.43 1.66 -7.32
N LYS A 69 3.44 2.45 -7.70
CA LYS A 69 2.97 2.59 -9.08
C LYS A 69 3.56 3.85 -9.71
N SER A 70 4.27 3.71 -10.82
CA SER A 70 4.59 4.83 -11.70
C SER A 70 3.36 5.25 -12.51
N ALA A 71 3.40 6.40 -13.19
CA ALA A 71 2.29 6.95 -13.98
C ALA A 71 1.77 6.03 -15.09
N ALA A 72 2.55 5.06 -15.56
CA ALA A 72 2.09 4.00 -16.44
C ALA A 72 1.42 2.87 -15.64
N ASN A 73 0.38 2.26 -16.15
CA ASN A 73 -0.48 1.25 -15.50
C ASN A 73 0.21 -0.05 -15.05
N TYR A 74 1.52 -0.07 -14.86
CA TYR A 74 2.27 -1.24 -14.44
C TYR A 74 2.45 -1.23 -12.92
N SER A 75 2.08 -2.34 -12.31
CA SER A 75 2.31 -2.58 -10.90
C SER A 75 3.80 -2.81 -10.62
N ALA A 76 4.30 -2.35 -9.50
CA ALA A 76 5.68 -2.57 -9.09
C ALA A 76 5.98 -4.04 -8.77
N HIS A 77 4.94 -4.83 -8.54
CA HIS A 77 5.03 -6.26 -8.29
C HIS A 77 4.29 -6.99 -9.40
N TYR A 78 5.05 -7.47 -10.36
CA TYR A 78 4.56 -8.05 -11.61
C TYR A 78 5.12 -9.46 -11.79
N THR A 79 4.29 -10.39 -12.24
CA THR A 79 4.70 -11.76 -12.58
C THR A 79 4.20 -12.13 -13.97
N GLN A 80 5.02 -12.84 -14.71
CA GLN A 80 4.67 -13.42 -16.02
C GLN A 80 4.21 -14.88 -15.90
N GLN A 81 3.76 -15.29 -14.72
CA GLN A 81 3.29 -16.65 -14.54
C GLN A 81 1.90 -16.85 -15.14
N THR A 82 1.82 -17.74 -16.11
CA THR A 82 0.60 -18.28 -16.66
C THR A 82 0.08 -19.36 -15.70
N TYR A 83 -1.11 -19.16 -15.13
CA TYR A 83 -1.86 -20.08 -14.27
C TYR A 83 -1.38 -20.20 -12.82
N GLY A 84 -2.25 -19.84 -11.91
CA GLY A 84 -2.16 -20.19 -10.51
C GLY A 84 -2.29 -19.04 -9.53
N GLN A 85 -2.04 -19.39 -8.29
CA GLN A 85 -2.02 -18.48 -7.16
C GLN A 85 -0.56 -18.17 -6.82
N PHE A 86 -0.27 -16.91 -6.62
CA PHE A 86 1.05 -16.46 -6.24
C PHE A 86 0.98 -15.51 -5.04
N ALA A 87 1.67 -15.87 -3.97
CA ALA A 87 1.79 -15.04 -2.78
C ALA A 87 3.26 -14.72 -2.52
N PHE A 88 3.55 -13.45 -2.24
CA PHE A 88 4.90 -12.96 -2.00
C PHE A 88 4.88 -11.79 -1.01
N ARG A 89 6.05 -11.40 -0.52
CA ARG A 89 6.17 -10.20 0.31
C ARG A 89 6.40 -8.98 -0.56
N ALA A 90 5.68 -7.91 -0.24
CA ALA A 90 5.75 -6.65 -0.95
C ALA A 90 6.07 -5.53 0.04
N PRO A 91 7.32 -5.06 0.11
CA PRO A 91 7.66 -3.91 0.92
C PRO A 91 7.25 -2.60 0.24
N LEU A 92 6.84 -1.63 1.04
CA LEU A 92 6.65 -0.24 0.64
C LEU A 92 7.12 0.65 1.78
N SER A 93 8.13 1.48 1.54
CA SER A 93 8.66 2.39 2.54
C SER A 93 8.96 3.75 1.94
N GLY A 94 8.65 4.80 2.67
CA GLY A 94 8.91 6.17 2.25
C GLY A 94 8.87 7.15 3.41
N LEU A 95 9.46 8.32 3.19
CA LEU A 95 9.47 9.43 4.12
C LEU A 95 8.41 10.46 3.70
N ASP A 96 7.48 10.75 4.60
CA ASP A 96 6.44 11.74 4.42
C ASP A 96 6.74 13.01 5.24
N SER A 97 6.36 14.17 4.72
CA SER A 97 6.48 15.48 5.38
C SER A 97 5.07 16.08 5.52
N PRO A 98 4.34 15.74 6.57
CA PRO A 98 2.93 16.13 6.70
C PRO A 98 2.71 17.58 7.10
N ASN A 99 3.73 18.25 7.63
CA ASN A 99 3.71 19.65 8.07
C ASN A 99 2.57 19.99 9.05
N THR A 100 2.32 19.11 10.01
CA THR A 100 1.25 19.25 10.99
C THR A 100 1.60 18.61 12.31
N THR A 101 0.97 19.06 13.39
CA THR A 101 0.93 18.40 14.71
C THR A 101 -0.42 17.75 15.01
N SER A 102 -1.34 17.75 14.04
CA SER A 102 -2.61 17.01 14.15
C SER A 102 -2.39 15.51 13.96
N GLU A 103 -3.31 14.72 14.51
CA GLU A 103 -3.31 13.27 14.27
C GLU A 103 -3.40 12.96 12.78
N ILE A 104 -2.61 12.01 12.35
CA ILE A 104 -2.52 11.53 10.97
C ILE A 104 -2.89 10.05 10.95
N THR A 105 -3.79 9.68 10.06
CA THR A 105 -4.09 8.27 9.76
C THR A 105 -3.42 7.86 8.45
N TYR A 106 -2.56 6.85 8.48
CA TYR A 106 -2.01 6.20 7.30
C TYR A 106 -2.78 4.91 7.03
N LYS A 107 -3.17 4.70 5.78
CA LYS A 107 -3.94 3.53 5.35
C LYS A 107 -3.40 2.95 4.06
N LEU A 108 -3.22 1.62 4.04
CA LEU A 108 -2.76 0.88 2.86
C LEU A 108 -3.92 0.65 1.89
N TYR A 109 -3.61 0.80 0.60
CA TYR A 109 -4.46 0.46 -0.53
C TYR A 109 -3.67 -0.41 -1.51
N PHE A 110 -4.38 -1.20 -2.30
CA PHE A 110 -3.80 -1.90 -3.43
C PHE A 110 -4.65 -1.72 -4.69
N ILE A 111 -4.01 -1.87 -5.84
CA ILE A 111 -4.68 -1.97 -7.13
C ILE A 111 -4.16 -3.20 -7.87
N PRO A 112 -5.02 -4.14 -8.26
CA PRO A 112 -4.62 -5.30 -9.02
C PRO A 112 -4.51 -4.99 -10.51
N TYR A 113 -3.68 -5.74 -11.22
CA TYR A 113 -3.54 -5.69 -12.67
C TYR A 113 -3.71 -7.10 -13.23
N ASN A 114 -4.64 -7.24 -14.18
CA ASN A 114 -4.89 -8.48 -14.95
C ASN A 114 -4.97 -9.75 -14.06
N VAL A 115 -5.83 -9.71 -13.05
CA VAL A 115 -5.99 -10.82 -12.08
C VAL A 115 -7.43 -11.27 -11.96
N ASN A 116 -7.63 -12.54 -11.58
CA ASN A 116 -8.92 -13.09 -11.17
C ASN A 116 -9.17 -12.89 -9.67
N GLY A 117 -8.10 -12.69 -8.90
CA GLY A 117 -8.16 -12.36 -7.49
C GLY A 117 -6.87 -11.71 -6.99
N ALA A 118 -6.99 -10.81 -6.04
CA ALA A 118 -5.85 -10.18 -5.37
C ALA A 118 -6.21 -9.81 -3.93
N GLY A 119 -5.22 -9.70 -3.08
CA GLY A 119 -5.44 -9.29 -1.70
C GLY A 119 -4.16 -9.12 -0.90
N ILE A 120 -4.36 -8.62 0.32
CA ILE A 120 -3.32 -8.46 1.33
C ILE A 120 -3.61 -9.47 2.46
N ASN A 121 -2.58 -10.11 2.99
CA ASN A 121 -2.69 -11.10 4.06
C ASN A 121 -3.63 -12.29 3.76
N SER A 122 -3.87 -12.56 2.50
CA SER A 122 -4.57 -13.78 2.10
C SER A 122 -3.74 -15.01 2.46
N MET A 123 -4.37 -16.17 2.58
CA MET A 123 -3.68 -17.44 2.86
C MET A 123 -2.88 -17.45 4.18
N ASN A 124 -3.43 -16.85 5.24
CA ASN A 124 -2.79 -16.74 6.57
C ASN A 124 -1.48 -15.93 6.60
N GLY A 125 -1.26 -15.09 5.61
CA GLY A 125 -0.14 -14.16 5.59
C GLY A 125 -0.24 -13.10 6.68
N ARG A 126 0.89 -12.49 6.99
CA ARG A 126 1.00 -11.39 7.97
C ARG A 126 1.60 -10.17 7.32
N SER A 127 1.20 -9.01 7.82
CA SER A 127 1.79 -7.72 7.47
C SER A 127 2.09 -6.88 8.71
N THR A 128 3.04 -5.99 8.54
CA THR A 128 3.39 -4.97 9.53
C THR A 128 3.33 -3.60 8.87
N LEU A 129 2.65 -2.66 9.50
CA LEU A 129 2.74 -1.24 9.19
C LEU A 129 3.45 -0.55 10.35
N THR A 130 4.52 0.15 10.08
CA THR A 130 5.32 0.88 11.06
C THR A 130 5.30 2.36 10.73
N LEU A 131 5.08 3.18 11.74
CA LEU A 131 5.22 4.63 11.68
C LEU A 131 6.30 5.04 12.68
N MET A 132 7.25 5.86 12.23
CA MET A 132 8.31 6.40 13.08
C MET A 132 8.44 7.90 12.80
N GLU A 133 8.29 8.69 13.86
CA GLU A 133 8.59 10.12 13.77
C GLU A 133 10.11 10.34 13.74
N ILE A 134 10.53 11.18 12.81
CA ILE A 134 11.91 11.65 12.67
C ILE A 134 11.89 13.15 12.90
N ASP A 135 12.73 13.61 13.83
CA ASP A 135 12.89 15.04 14.08
C ASP A 135 13.33 15.75 12.80
N GLY A 136 12.61 16.79 12.46
CA GLY A 136 12.84 17.62 11.27
C GLY A 136 13.64 18.89 11.54
N SER A 137 14.40 18.88 12.62
CA SER A 137 15.24 20.03 12.98
C SER A 137 16.22 20.47 11.89
#